data_6aebcc622ca9fc1451a6819e4c1f2ca6
#
_entry.id   6aebcc622ca9fc1451a6819e4c1f2ca6
#
_cell.length_a   1.000
_cell.length_b   1.000
_cell.length_c   1.000
_cell.angle_alpha   90.00
_cell.angle_beta   90.00
_cell.angle_gamma   90.00
#
_symmetry.space_group_name_H-M   'P 1'
#
loop_
_entity.id
_entity.type
_entity.pdbx_description
1 polymer ?
#
loop_
_entity_poly.entity_id
_entity_poly.type
_entity_poly.pdbx_seq_one_letter_code
_entity_poly.pdbx_strand_id
1 'polypeptide(L)'
;MAIAGTGRAPNPLALAGMRETANRFLLGNRPDLLNSVDQGKSGTVLFLPEASDYIAPDGQTSLQLAEPQSTSPFVKGLQEAARKHNIAIHVGIHHRDGAEEQKRINNRALYITANGEINDAATYDKLHVFDYGSLKESATVQPGKSLTAPFDSPVGRIGSLICFDVRFPEAGLALSQPGPGSKWKTQPAQIVTYPSAFTLRTGAAHWETLLRARAIETQSYIVAAAQVGRHNEKRASWGQSLVVDPWGKVVLKLKGVKTEPEGEAEEGAEGEIGFVNIDLEDLERVRREMPLQRRK
;
A
#
# COMPACT_ATOMS: atom_id res chain seq x y z
N MET A 1 6.95 8.84 -0.89
CA MET A 1 5.73 9.63 -1.04
C MET A 1 4.58 8.71 -0.72
N ALA A 2 3.79 9.02 0.28
CA ALA A 2 2.66 8.21 0.72
C ALA A 2 1.39 9.07 0.70
N ILE A 3 0.26 8.50 0.26
CA ILE A 3 -1.04 9.18 0.23
C ILE A 3 -2.00 8.44 1.16
N ALA A 4 -2.77 9.19 1.97
CA ALA A 4 -3.92 8.67 2.68
C ALA A 4 -5.14 8.60 1.75
N GLY A 5 -5.91 7.52 1.81
CA GLY A 5 -7.07 7.32 0.94
C GLY A 5 -8.32 8.05 1.44
N THR A 6 -9.25 8.28 0.54
CA THR A 6 -10.52 9.00 0.77
C THR A 6 -11.62 8.05 1.22
N GLY A 7 -12.39 8.42 2.24
CA GLY A 7 -13.51 7.64 2.72
C GLY A 7 -14.88 8.22 2.29
N ARG A 8 -15.72 7.42 1.68
CA ARG A 8 -17.19 7.38 1.81
C ARG A 8 -17.78 6.19 1.05
N ALA A 9 -18.83 5.61 1.63
CA ALA A 9 -19.46 4.38 1.18
C ALA A 9 -20.19 4.48 -0.18
N PRO A 10 -20.17 3.41 -0.97
CA PRO A 10 -20.81 3.40 -2.28
C PRO A 10 -22.23 2.85 -2.29
N ASN A 11 -23.11 3.66 -2.75
CA ASN A 11 -24.24 3.36 -3.65
C ASN A 11 -23.63 3.08 -5.05
N PRO A 12 -24.24 2.31 -5.99
CA PRO A 12 -23.74 2.13 -7.36
C PRO A 12 -23.41 3.44 -8.09
N LEU A 13 -24.14 4.52 -7.78
CA LEU A 13 -23.82 5.89 -8.18
C LEU A 13 -22.58 6.48 -7.45
N ALA A 14 -22.31 6.03 -6.21
CA ALA A 14 -21.14 6.44 -5.46
C ALA A 14 -19.87 5.66 -5.86
N LEU A 15 -19.99 4.48 -6.44
CA LEU A 15 -18.86 3.75 -7.07
C LEU A 15 -18.32 4.46 -8.30
N ALA A 16 -19.18 5.04 -9.11
CA ALA A 16 -18.77 5.96 -10.16
C ALA A 16 -18.04 7.16 -9.53
N GLY A 17 -18.53 7.67 -8.40
CA GLY A 17 -17.93 8.75 -7.63
C GLY A 17 -16.57 8.42 -7.00
N MET A 18 -16.33 7.20 -6.50
CA MET A 18 -15.02 6.78 -5.94
C MET A 18 -13.99 6.58 -7.04
N ARG A 19 -14.37 5.97 -8.15
CA ARG A 19 -13.56 5.89 -9.37
C ARG A 19 -13.24 7.30 -9.90
N GLU A 20 -14.22 8.19 -9.84
CA GLU A 20 -14.09 9.60 -10.22
C GLU A 20 -13.26 10.39 -9.20
N THR A 21 -13.33 10.08 -7.90
CA THR A 21 -12.54 10.75 -6.85
C THR A 21 -11.07 10.36 -6.92
N ALA A 22 -10.74 9.09 -7.13
CA ALA A 22 -9.36 8.68 -7.39
C ALA A 22 -8.83 9.30 -8.68
N ASN A 23 -9.62 9.31 -9.75
CA ASN A 23 -9.28 10.00 -10.99
C ASN A 23 -9.23 11.53 -10.84
N ARG A 24 -10.13 12.15 -10.09
CA ARG A 24 -10.12 13.59 -9.80
C ARG A 24 -8.94 13.96 -8.93
N PHE A 25 -8.61 13.14 -7.94
CA PHE A 25 -7.45 13.37 -7.08
C PHE A 25 -6.14 13.30 -7.87
N LEU A 26 -6.00 12.32 -8.76
CA LEU A 26 -4.83 12.14 -9.61
C LEU A 26 -4.82 13.05 -10.86
N LEU A 27 -6.00 13.44 -11.35
CA LEU A 27 -6.14 14.06 -12.67
C LEU A 27 -6.67 15.50 -12.67
N GLY A 28 -7.23 16.03 -11.57
CA GLY A 28 -7.97 17.27 -11.76
C GLY A 28 -8.07 18.31 -10.65
N ASN A 29 -7.93 17.97 -9.39
CA ASN A 29 -8.25 18.93 -8.32
C ASN A 29 -7.06 19.50 -7.53
N ARG A 30 -5.86 18.97 -7.73
CA ARG A 30 -4.65 19.47 -7.07
C ARG A 30 -3.45 19.44 -8.02
N PRO A 31 -3.50 20.20 -9.15
CA PRO A 31 -2.37 20.33 -10.05
C PRO A 31 -1.14 20.93 -9.35
N ASP A 32 -1.35 21.71 -8.30
CA ASP A 32 -0.31 22.27 -7.44
C ASP A 32 0.53 21.19 -6.75
N LEU A 33 -0.08 20.10 -6.29
CA LEU A 33 0.62 18.98 -5.63
C LEU A 33 1.35 18.09 -6.64
N LEU A 34 0.75 17.82 -7.79
CA LEU A 34 1.39 17.08 -8.87
C LEU A 34 2.47 17.91 -9.57
N ASN A 35 2.27 19.22 -9.71
CA ASN A 35 3.27 20.13 -10.22
C ASN A 35 4.48 20.30 -9.26
N SER A 36 4.30 20.10 -7.95
CA SER A 36 5.42 20.04 -7.00
C SER A 36 6.25 18.76 -7.15
N VAL A 37 5.68 17.68 -7.70
CA VAL A 37 6.40 16.45 -8.09
C VAL A 37 7.19 16.67 -9.38
N ASP A 38 6.71 17.52 -10.29
CA ASP A 38 7.28 17.78 -11.61
C ASP A 38 8.51 18.72 -11.59
N GLN A 39 9.01 19.11 -10.42
CA GLN A 39 10.22 19.93 -10.28
C GLN A 39 11.52 19.12 -10.50
N GLY A 40 11.60 18.34 -11.58
CA GLY A 40 12.86 17.92 -12.18
C GLY A 40 13.67 16.86 -11.42
N LYS A 41 13.12 16.17 -10.42
CA LYS A 41 13.77 15.02 -9.81
C LYS A 41 13.29 13.75 -10.52
N SER A 42 14.09 13.24 -11.44
CA SER A 42 13.92 11.88 -11.96
C SER A 42 13.88 10.92 -10.78
N GLY A 43 12.79 10.14 -10.65
CA GLY A 43 12.72 9.09 -9.67
C GLY A 43 11.72 9.30 -8.52
N THR A 44 10.43 9.49 -8.85
CA THR A 44 9.36 9.56 -7.85
C THR A 44 8.47 8.32 -7.92
N VAL A 45 8.09 7.79 -6.76
CA VAL A 45 7.08 6.72 -6.63
C VAL A 45 5.96 7.23 -5.74
N LEU A 46 4.73 7.15 -6.23
CA LEU A 46 3.52 7.39 -5.48
C LEU A 46 3.06 6.08 -4.85
N PHE A 47 2.95 6.06 -3.52
CA PHE A 47 2.41 4.91 -2.78
C PHE A 47 0.97 5.19 -2.38
N LEU A 48 0.06 4.34 -2.85
CA LEU A 48 -1.36 4.37 -2.53
C LEU A 48 -1.72 3.21 -1.58
N PRO A 49 -2.78 3.34 -0.77
CA PRO A 49 -3.15 2.33 0.22
C PRO A 49 -3.71 1.03 -0.40
N GLU A 50 -3.94 0.05 0.47
CA GLU A 50 -4.76 -1.15 0.20
C GLU A 50 -6.18 -0.74 -0.18
N ALA A 51 -6.81 -1.51 -1.09
CA ALA A 51 -8.20 -1.28 -1.49
C ALA A 51 -8.46 0.16 -1.99
N SER A 52 -7.51 0.70 -2.78
CA SER A 52 -7.63 2.05 -3.35
C SER A 52 -8.72 2.16 -4.41
N ASP A 53 -9.15 1.05 -4.98
CA ASP A 53 -10.23 0.95 -5.94
C ASP A 53 -11.62 1.04 -5.25
N TYR A 54 -11.82 0.38 -4.11
CA TYR A 54 -13.04 0.46 -3.29
C TYR A 54 -12.87 -0.20 -1.92
N ILE A 55 -13.73 0.16 -0.95
CA ILE A 55 -13.95 -0.59 0.29
C ILE A 55 -15.44 -0.89 0.39
N ALA A 56 -15.81 -2.14 0.09
CA ALA A 56 -17.20 -2.59 0.08
C ALA A 56 -17.80 -2.74 1.49
N PRO A 57 -19.13 -2.58 1.66
CA PRO A 57 -19.80 -2.77 2.93
C PRO A 57 -19.87 -4.25 3.37
N ASP A 58 -19.77 -5.17 2.40
CA ASP A 58 -19.82 -6.62 2.61
C ASP A 58 -19.08 -7.37 1.49
N GLY A 59 -18.87 -8.68 1.75
CA GLY A 59 -18.13 -9.52 0.82
C GLY A 59 -18.81 -9.76 -0.52
N GLN A 60 -20.16 -9.86 -0.54
CA GLN A 60 -20.90 -10.07 -1.79
C GLN A 60 -20.75 -8.86 -2.72
N THR A 61 -20.91 -7.67 -2.18
CA THR A 61 -20.66 -6.43 -2.91
C THR A 61 -19.21 -6.37 -3.40
N SER A 62 -18.23 -6.77 -2.57
CA SER A 62 -16.84 -6.80 -2.99
C SER A 62 -16.59 -7.72 -4.19
N LEU A 63 -17.21 -8.93 -4.18
CA LEU A 63 -17.10 -9.86 -5.31
C LEU A 63 -17.73 -9.31 -6.61
N GLN A 64 -18.79 -8.50 -6.51
CA GLN A 64 -19.44 -7.88 -7.68
C GLN A 64 -18.61 -6.73 -8.27
N LEU A 65 -17.85 -6.03 -7.43
CA LEU A 65 -17.09 -4.85 -7.80
C LEU A 65 -15.70 -5.15 -8.35
N ALA A 66 -15.15 -6.31 -7.99
CA ALA A 66 -13.82 -6.69 -8.40
C ALA A 66 -13.75 -6.91 -9.92
N GLU A 67 -12.75 -6.30 -10.54
CA GLU A 67 -12.50 -6.36 -11.98
C GLU A 67 -11.10 -6.92 -12.27
N PRO A 68 -10.87 -7.49 -13.46
CA PRO A 68 -9.52 -7.79 -13.91
C PRO A 68 -8.69 -6.50 -14.00
N GLN A 69 -7.45 -6.53 -13.53
CA GLN A 69 -6.55 -5.35 -13.58
C GLN A 69 -6.39 -4.78 -15.01
N SER A 70 -6.44 -5.64 -16.02
CA SER A 70 -6.29 -5.25 -17.43
C SER A 70 -7.49 -4.47 -17.99
N THR A 71 -8.66 -4.62 -17.41
CA THR A 71 -9.90 -3.97 -17.88
C THR A 71 -10.39 -2.89 -16.92
N SER A 72 -9.94 -2.90 -15.66
CA SER A 72 -10.38 -1.96 -14.63
C SER A 72 -10.17 -0.50 -15.05
N PRO A 73 -11.23 0.32 -15.08
CA PRO A 73 -11.12 1.75 -15.36
C PRO A 73 -10.24 2.48 -14.33
N PHE A 74 -10.24 2.02 -13.07
CA PHE A 74 -9.38 2.57 -12.02
C PHE A 74 -7.90 2.37 -12.37
N VAL A 75 -7.50 1.15 -12.71
CA VAL A 75 -6.11 0.83 -13.07
C VAL A 75 -5.68 1.58 -14.33
N LYS A 76 -6.56 1.65 -15.35
CA LYS A 76 -6.29 2.43 -16.58
C LYS A 76 -6.09 3.92 -16.30
N GLY A 77 -6.89 4.49 -15.39
CA GLY A 77 -6.72 5.88 -14.95
C GLY A 77 -5.36 6.10 -14.25
N LEU A 78 -4.91 5.15 -13.42
CA LEU A 78 -3.59 5.21 -12.80
C LEU A 78 -2.46 5.09 -13.83
N GLN A 79 -2.59 4.22 -14.84
CA GLN A 79 -1.62 4.09 -15.93
C GLN A 79 -1.50 5.39 -16.74
N GLU A 80 -2.62 6.06 -17.01
CA GLU A 80 -2.64 7.35 -17.69
C GLU A 80 -2.00 8.45 -16.82
N ALA A 81 -2.34 8.48 -15.53
CA ALA A 81 -1.74 9.42 -14.58
C ALA A 81 -0.22 9.24 -14.46
N ALA A 82 0.24 7.98 -14.37
CA ALA A 82 1.65 7.65 -14.32
C ALA A 82 2.42 8.23 -15.53
N ARG A 83 1.90 7.98 -16.75
CA ARG A 83 2.46 8.53 -17.99
C ARG A 83 2.45 10.04 -18.02
N LYS A 84 1.30 10.64 -17.71
CA LYS A 84 1.10 12.10 -17.79
C LYS A 84 2.03 12.86 -16.87
N HIS A 85 2.27 12.34 -15.68
CA HIS A 85 3.05 13.01 -14.64
C HIS A 85 4.48 12.43 -14.50
N ASN A 86 4.85 11.44 -15.32
CA ASN A 86 6.15 10.78 -15.29
C ASN A 86 6.53 10.27 -13.88
N ILE A 87 5.57 9.64 -13.19
CA ILE A 87 5.72 9.07 -11.84
C ILE A 87 5.38 7.58 -11.85
N ALA A 88 6.13 6.78 -11.11
CA ALA A 88 5.72 5.40 -10.85
C ALA A 88 4.68 5.35 -9.73
N ILE A 89 3.82 4.32 -9.73
CA ILE A 89 2.74 4.17 -8.74
C ILE A 89 2.77 2.76 -8.16
N HIS A 90 2.77 2.66 -6.82
CA HIS A 90 2.54 1.42 -6.10
C HIS A 90 1.17 1.49 -5.42
N VAL A 91 0.27 0.53 -5.67
CA VAL A 91 -1.13 0.62 -5.25
C VAL A 91 -1.72 -0.73 -4.86
N GLY A 92 -2.56 -0.75 -3.82
CA GLY A 92 -3.38 -1.91 -3.45
C GLY A 92 -4.75 -1.87 -4.12
N ILE A 93 -5.15 -2.96 -4.76
CA ILE A 93 -6.45 -3.12 -5.44
C ILE A 93 -7.09 -4.47 -5.15
N HIS A 94 -8.35 -4.62 -5.48
CA HIS A 94 -8.99 -5.92 -5.63
C HIS A 94 -8.87 -6.39 -7.09
N HIS A 95 -8.53 -7.66 -7.26
CA HIS A 95 -8.37 -8.25 -8.57
C HIS A 95 -9.21 -9.52 -8.72
N ARG A 96 -9.88 -9.66 -9.85
CA ARG A 96 -10.58 -10.86 -10.26
C ARG A 96 -10.00 -11.35 -11.57
N ASP A 97 -9.56 -12.61 -11.62
CA ASP A 97 -9.26 -13.25 -12.89
C ASP A 97 -10.58 -13.40 -13.66
N GLY A 98 -10.55 -13.26 -14.98
CA GLY A 98 -11.76 -13.23 -15.82
C GLY A 98 -12.56 -14.53 -15.91
N ALA A 99 -12.27 -15.55 -15.11
CA ALA A 99 -13.03 -16.80 -15.09
C ALA A 99 -14.33 -16.62 -14.29
N GLU A 100 -15.49 -16.89 -14.92
CA GLU A 100 -16.82 -16.80 -14.29
C GLU A 100 -16.96 -17.66 -13.02
N GLU A 101 -16.16 -18.72 -12.89
CA GLU A 101 -16.19 -19.65 -11.75
C GLU A 101 -15.37 -19.21 -10.54
N GLN A 102 -14.66 -18.08 -10.60
CA GLN A 102 -13.84 -17.63 -9.48
C GLN A 102 -14.69 -17.15 -8.31
N LYS A 103 -14.73 -17.96 -7.26
CA LYS A 103 -15.53 -17.71 -6.03
C LYS A 103 -14.90 -16.67 -5.11
N ARG A 104 -13.64 -16.36 -5.26
CA ARG A 104 -12.87 -15.40 -4.43
C ARG A 104 -11.99 -14.53 -5.30
N ILE A 105 -11.68 -13.33 -4.81
CA ILE A 105 -10.83 -12.33 -5.45
C ILE A 105 -9.46 -12.30 -4.80
N ASN A 106 -8.51 -11.58 -5.42
CA ASN A 106 -7.19 -11.30 -4.85
C ASN A 106 -7.17 -9.88 -4.25
N ASN A 107 -6.55 -9.73 -3.10
CA ASN A 107 -6.09 -8.45 -2.58
C ASN A 107 -4.66 -8.27 -3.10
N ARG A 108 -4.45 -7.33 -4.01
CA ARG A 108 -3.29 -7.28 -4.89
C ARG A 108 -2.58 -5.94 -4.82
N ALA A 109 -1.26 -5.95 -4.70
CA ALA A 109 -0.42 -4.79 -4.93
C ALA A 109 0.10 -4.80 -6.37
N LEU A 110 -0.05 -3.66 -7.05
CA LEU A 110 0.50 -3.41 -8.38
C LEU A 110 1.60 -2.38 -8.32
N TYR A 111 2.57 -2.52 -9.21
CA TYR A 111 3.53 -1.47 -9.52
C TYR A 111 3.37 -1.04 -10.98
N ILE A 112 3.04 0.23 -11.17
CA ILE A 112 2.89 0.88 -12.46
C ILE A 112 4.12 1.76 -12.66
N THR A 113 4.84 1.54 -13.74
CA THR A 113 6.04 2.31 -14.06
C THR A 113 5.70 3.74 -14.51
N ALA A 114 6.65 4.64 -14.55
CA ALA A 114 6.43 6.03 -14.96
C ALA A 114 5.93 6.18 -16.42
N ASN A 115 6.17 5.19 -17.28
CA ASN A 115 5.60 5.15 -18.62
C ASN A 115 4.19 4.52 -18.67
N GLY A 116 3.60 4.20 -17.50
CA GLY A 116 2.23 3.71 -17.36
C GLY A 116 2.04 2.21 -17.63
N GLU A 117 3.12 1.43 -17.64
CA GLU A 117 3.06 -0.02 -17.81
C GLU A 117 2.97 -0.72 -16.44
N ILE A 118 2.14 -1.75 -16.35
CA ILE A 118 2.12 -2.61 -15.17
C ILE A 118 3.36 -3.51 -15.23
N ASN A 119 4.15 -3.54 -14.17
CA ASN A 119 5.21 -4.52 -14.00
C ASN A 119 4.63 -5.80 -13.39
N ASP A 120 4.27 -6.76 -14.23
CA ASP A 120 3.66 -8.01 -13.77
C ASP A 120 4.59 -8.80 -12.83
N ALA A 121 5.91 -8.72 -13.01
CA ALA A 121 6.88 -9.37 -12.13
C ALA A 121 6.91 -8.76 -10.72
N ALA A 122 6.41 -7.54 -10.55
CA ALA A 122 6.27 -6.85 -9.27
C ALA A 122 4.89 -7.02 -8.62
N THR A 123 3.97 -7.72 -9.29
CA THR A 123 2.62 -7.98 -8.76
C THR A 123 2.69 -8.91 -7.56
N TYR A 124 2.00 -8.53 -6.47
CA TYR A 124 1.96 -9.31 -5.24
C TYR A 124 0.52 -9.52 -4.77
N ASP A 125 0.12 -10.75 -4.52
CA ASP A 125 -1.14 -11.10 -3.89
C ASP A 125 -0.91 -11.35 -2.39
N LYS A 126 -1.71 -10.68 -1.55
CA LYS A 126 -1.64 -10.73 -0.09
C LYS A 126 -1.61 -12.18 0.44
N LEU A 127 -0.53 -12.56 1.12
CA LEU A 127 -0.38 -13.92 1.66
C LEU A 127 -1.29 -14.15 2.88
N HIS A 128 -1.36 -13.19 3.78
CA HIS A 128 -2.08 -13.34 5.04
C HIS A 128 -3.36 -12.53 5.01
N VAL A 129 -4.49 -13.21 4.80
CA VAL A 129 -5.82 -12.59 4.83
C VAL A 129 -6.28 -12.36 6.27
N PHE A 130 -7.03 -11.27 6.49
CA PHE A 130 -7.39 -10.78 7.81
C PHE A 130 -8.73 -11.34 8.28
N ASP A 131 -8.67 -12.27 9.24
CA ASP A 131 -9.84 -12.80 9.94
C ASP A 131 -9.80 -12.38 11.40
N TYR A 132 -10.67 -11.46 11.80
CA TYR A 132 -10.77 -10.98 13.18
C TYR A 132 -12.21 -10.59 13.52
N GLY A 133 -12.76 -11.20 14.57
CA GLY A 133 -14.14 -10.96 14.99
C GLY A 133 -15.14 -11.30 13.88
N SER A 134 -15.97 -10.32 13.51
CA SER A 134 -16.94 -10.44 12.42
C SER A 134 -16.34 -10.22 11.03
N LEU A 135 -15.14 -9.69 10.95
CA LEU A 135 -14.44 -9.49 9.67
C LEU A 135 -13.80 -10.80 9.24
N LYS A 136 -14.22 -11.32 8.09
CA LYS A 136 -13.76 -12.58 7.50
C LYS A 136 -13.31 -12.32 6.07
N GLU A 137 -12.09 -11.77 5.90
CA GLU A 137 -11.51 -11.51 4.58
C GLU A 137 -11.39 -12.82 3.77
N SER A 138 -11.04 -13.93 4.44
CA SER A 138 -10.91 -15.25 3.80
C SER A 138 -12.18 -15.77 3.13
N ALA A 139 -13.35 -15.26 3.50
CA ALA A 139 -14.60 -15.63 2.85
C ALA A 139 -14.68 -15.15 1.39
N THR A 140 -14.04 -14.05 1.06
CA THR A 140 -14.11 -13.41 -0.26
C THR A 140 -12.75 -13.25 -0.95
N VAL A 141 -11.67 -13.18 -0.19
CA VAL A 141 -10.31 -13.02 -0.69
C VAL A 141 -9.55 -14.33 -0.54
N GLN A 142 -8.93 -14.79 -1.61
CA GLN A 142 -8.02 -15.94 -1.56
C GLN A 142 -6.61 -15.48 -1.17
N PRO A 143 -5.92 -16.21 -0.28
CA PRO A 143 -4.52 -15.91 0.02
C PRO A 143 -3.65 -16.06 -1.21
N GLY A 144 -2.63 -15.20 -1.33
CA GLY A 144 -1.54 -15.37 -2.28
C GLY A 144 -0.78 -16.67 -2.04
N LYS A 145 0.00 -17.10 -3.03
CA LYS A 145 0.71 -18.40 -2.98
C LYS A 145 2.16 -18.28 -2.55
N SER A 146 2.78 -17.12 -2.77
CA SER A 146 4.21 -16.91 -2.53
C SER A 146 4.55 -15.42 -2.43
N LEU A 147 5.69 -15.11 -1.84
CA LEU A 147 6.29 -13.79 -1.92
C LEU A 147 6.71 -13.49 -3.36
N THR A 148 6.57 -12.25 -3.76
CA THR A 148 7.12 -11.71 -5.00
C THR A 148 8.56 -11.24 -4.74
N ALA A 149 9.47 -11.51 -5.67
CA ALA A 149 10.86 -11.04 -5.56
C ALA A 149 10.90 -9.51 -5.47
N PRO A 150 11.83 -8.94 -4.67
CA PRO A 150 12.05 -7.50 -4.68
C PRO A 150 12.41 -7.02 -6.09
N PHE A 151 11.91 -5.85 -6.48
CA PHE A 151 12.07 -5.27 -7.80
C PHE A 151 12.62 -3.85 -7.74
N ASP A 152 13.35 -3.45 -8.77
CA ASP A 152 13.96 -2.14 -8.85
C ASP A 152 12.92 -1.05 -9.14
N SER A 153 13.07 0.08 -8.46
CA SER A 153 12.27 1.29 -8.65
C SER A 153 13.17 2.53 -8.63
N PRO A 154 12.68 3.69 -9.05
CA PRO A 154 13.46 4.93 -8.99
C PRO A 154 13.94 5.34 -7.59
N VAL A 155 13.30 4.84 -6.53
CA VAL A 155 13.63 5.19 -5.13
C VAL A 155 14.37 4.09 -4.38
N GLY A 156 14.70 2.99 -5.04
CA GLY A 156 15.35 1.82 -4.46
C GLY A 156 14.56 0.54 -4.72
N ARG A 157 15.07 -0.58 -4.26
CA ARG A 157 14.45 -1.89 -4.47
C ARG A 157 13.31 -2.12 -3.50
N ILE A 158 12.11 -2.36 -4.04
CA ILE A 158 10.86 -2.53 -3.28
C ILE A 158 10.56 -4.01 -3.10
N GLY A 159 10.23 -4.41 -1.87
CA GLY A 159 9.54 -5.65 -1.54
C GLY A 159 8.10 -5.35 -1.13
N SER A 160 7.14 -5.95 -1.84
CA SER A 160 5.71 -5.70 -1.60
C SER A 160 5.12 -6.68 -0.59
N LEU A 161 4.47 -6.13 0.44
CA LEU A 161 3.58 -6.80 1.38
C LEU A 161 2.33 -5.95 1.56
N ILE A 162 1.24 -6.51 2.10
CA ILE A 162 -0.03 -5.81 2.26
C ILE A 162 -0.55 -5.96 3.70
N CYS A 163 -0.82 -4.84 4.36
CA CYS A 163 -1.65 -4.72 5.56
C CYS A 163 -1.33 -5.77 6.64
N PHE A 164 -2.14 -6.83 6.73
CA PHE A 164 -2.03 -7.87 7.75
C PHE A 164 -0.69 -8.63 7.71
N ASP A 165 -0.01 -8.65 6.57
CA ASP A 165 1.33 -9.23 6.43
C ASP A 165 2.35 -8.60 7.39
N VAL A 166 2.10 -7.36 7.88
CA VAL A 166 2.97 -6.70 8.87
C VAL A 166 3.09 -7.49 10.18
N ARG A 167 2.14 -8.38 10.49
CA ARG A 167 2.17 -9.21 11.69
C ARG A 167 3.08 -10.43 11.58
N PHE A 168 3.55 -10.72 10.39
CA PHE A 168 4.38 -11.88 10.06
C PHE A 168 5.80 -11.39 9.71
N PRO A 169 6.68 -11.24 10.73
CA PRO A 169 8.03 -10.70 10.54
C PRO A 169 8.85 -11.49 9.52
N GLU A 170 8.61 -12.80 9.43
CA GLU A 170 9.28 -13.69 8.48
C GLU A 170 9.11 -13.27 7.02
N ALA A 171 7.96 -12.70 6.65
CA ALA A 171 7.71 -12.22 5.29
C ALA A 171 8.61 -11.02 4.95
N GLY A 172 8.64 -9.99 5.82
CA GLY A 172 9.52 -8.84 5.65
C GLY A 172 10.99 -9.21 5.65
N LEU A 173 11.37 -10.12 6.53
CA LEU A 173 12.74 -10.61 6.65
C LEU A 173 13.18 -11.43 5.42
N ALA A 174 12.28 -12.25 4.86
CA ALA A 174 12.57 -12.98 3.64
C ALA A 174 12.86 -12.07 2.44
N LEU A 175 12.23 -10.89 2.38
CA LEU A 175 12.44 -9.90 1.33
C LEU A 175 13.72 -9.07 1.53
N SER A 176 14.01 -8.65 2.78
CA SER A 176 15.07 -7.70 3.09
C SER A 176 16.38 -8.34 3.54
N GLN A 177 16.32 -9.54 4.16
CA GLN A 177 17.47 -10.31 4.64
C GLN A 177 17.36 -11.76 4.17
N PRO A 178 17.30 -12.01 2.86
CA PRO A 178 17.08 -13.33 2.32
C PRO A 178 18.21 -14.29 2.71
N GLY A 179 17.82 -15.50 3.12
CA GLY A 179 18.75 -16.55 3.51
C GLY A 179 19.63 -17.05 2.34
N PRO A 180 20.66 -17.87 2.64
CA PRO A 180 21.62 -18.32 1.64
C PRO A 180 21.02 -19.03 0.42
N GLY A 181 19.88 -19.70 0.57
CA GLY A 181 19.15 -20.41 -0.50
C GLY A 181 18.14 -19.56 -1.26
N SER A 182 17.99 -18.29 -0.94
CA SER A 182 17.03 -17.42 -1.61
C SER A 182 17.51 -17.06 -3.02
N LYS A 183 16.58 -17.08 -3.98
CA LYS A 183 16.85 -16.66 -5.36
C LYS A 183 17.20 -15.17 -5.49
N TRP A 184 16.79 -14.34 -4.53
CA TRP A 184 17.07 -12.88 -4.51
C TRP A 184 18.07 -12.46 -3.44
N LYS A 185 18.93 -13.39 -2.98
CA LYS A 185 19.93 -13.12 -1.94
C LYS A 185 20.83 -11.91 -2.25
N THR A 186 21.17 -11.69 -3.50
CA THR A 186 21.99 -10.57 -3.95
C THR A 186 21.21 -9.29 -4.22
N GLN A 187 19.89 -9.34 -4.13
CA GLN A 187 18.99 -8.25 -4.44
C GLN A 187 17.90 -8.08 -3.36
N PRO A 188 18.31 -7.88 -2.07
CA PRO A 188 17.34 -7.71 -0.99
C PRO A 188 16.56 -6.41 -1.14
N ALA A 189 15.35 -6.37 -0.60
CA ALA A 189 14.56 -5.16 -0.51
C ALA A 189 15.28 -4.09 0.33
N GLN A 190 15.20 -2.85 -0.12
CA GLN A 190 15.66 -1.65 0.57
C GLN A 190 14.46 -0.89 1.15
N ILE A 191 13.30 -1.09 0.53
CA ILE A 191 12.01 -0.56 0.93
C ILE A 191 11.05 -1.75 1.04
N VAL A 192 10.33 -1.86 2.16
CA VAL A 192 9.22 -2.83 2.30
C VAL A 192 7.93 -2.05 2.44
N THR A 193 6.92 -2.40 1.64
CA THR A 193 5.65 -1.69 1.62
C THR A 193 4.58 -2.45 2.40
N TYR A 194 3.66 -1.69 3.02
CA TYR A 194 2.46 -2.21 3.67
C TYR A 194 1.27 -1.28 3.36
N PRO A 195 0.77 -1.23 2.10
CA PRO A 195 -0.50 -0.56 1.84
C PRO A 195 -1.59 -1.19 2.70
N SER A 196 -2.40 -0.38 3.39
CA SER A 196 -3.23 -0.88 4.49
C SER A 196 -4.58 -0.20 4.62
N ALA A 197 -5.54 -0.95 5.20
CA ALA A 197 -6.84 -0.48 5.69
C ALA A 197 -7.06 -1.01 7.12
N PHE A 198 -6.24 -0.58 8.07
CA PHE A 198 -6.27 -1.02 9.46
C PHE A 198 -7.56 -0.57 10.16
N THR A 199 -8.17 -1.46 10.95
CA THR A 199 -9.31 -1.11 11.79
C THR A 199 -8.90 -0.11 12.87
N LEU A 200 -9.85 0.67 13.40
CA LEU A 200 -9.59 1.67 14.42
C LEU A 200 -8.87 1.07 15.63
N ARG A 201 -9.41 -0.01 16.20
CA ARG A 201 -8.87 -0.67 17.39
C ARG A 201 -7.46 -1.20 17.19
N THR A 202 -7.20 -1.89 16.10
CA THR A 202 -5.86 -2.45 15.83
C THR A 202 -4.90 -1.38 15.34
N GLY A 203 -5.40 -0.34 14.69
CA GLY A 203 -4.62 0.83 14.30
C GLY A 203 -4.07 1.56 15.52
N ALA A 204 -4.95 1.94 16.44
CA ALA A 204 -4.55 2.63 17.68
C ALA A 204 -3.52 1.86 18.51
N ALA A 205 -3.67 0.54 18.61
CA ALA A 205 -2.83 -0.28 19.48
C ALA A 205 -1.53 -0.78 18.83
N HIS A 206 -1.51 -1.02 17.50
CA HIS A 206 -0.44 -1.79 16.89
C HIS A 206 0.25 -1.12 15.70
N TRP A 207 -0.40 -0.19 15.00
CA TRP A 207 0.03 0.30 13.69
C TRP A 207 1.47 0.79 13.67
N GLU A 208 1.75 1.86 14.38
CA GLU A 208 3.08 2.47 14.43
C GLU A 208 4.12 1.52 15.04
N THR A 209 3.75 0.82 16.12
CA THR A 209 4.65 -0.12 16.81
C THR A 209 5.14 -1.23 15.88
N LEU A 210 4.22 -1.84 15.11
CA LEU A 210 4.58 -2.91 14.18
C LEU A 210 5.45 -2.39 13.04
N LEU A 211 5.11 -1.26 12.45
CA LEU A 211 5.89 -0.69 11.34
C LEU A 211 7.31 -0.32 11.76
N ARG A 212 7.46 0.29 12.94
CA ARG A 212 8.77 0.60 13.51
C ARG A 212 9.58 -0.67 13.82
N ALA A 213 8.95 -1.69 14.37
CA ALA A 213 9.59 -2.98 14.59
C ALA A 213 10.07 -3.59 13.26
N ARG A 214 9.23 -3.58 12.21
CA ARG A 214 9.62 -4.06 10.87
C ARG A 214 10.82 -3.30 10.31
N ALA A 215 10.83 -1.97 10.42
CA ALA A 215 11.95 -1.15 9.96
C ALA A 215 13.28 -1.55 10.64
N ILE A 216 13.26 -1.70 11.96
CA ILE A 216 14.42 -2.07 12.75
C ILE A 216 14.92 -3.49 12.43
N GLU A 217 14.01 -4.47 12.39
CA GLU A 217 14.32 -5.88 12.14
C GLU A 217 14.81 -6.15 10.73
N THR A 218 14.27 -5.44 9.75
CA THR A 218 14.60 -5.61 8.33
C THR A 218 15.73 -4.70 7.88
N GLN A 219 16.06 -3.68 8.69
CA GLN A 219 16.97 -2.60 8.30
C GLN A 219 16.66 -2.04 6.93
N SER A 220 15.36 -1.72 6.73
CA SER A 220 14.81 -1.22 5.48
C SER A 220 13.88 -0.04 5.77
N TYR A 221 13.70 0.83 4.78
CA TYR A 221 12.59 1.78 4.84
C TYR A 221 11.27 1.02 4.83
N ILE A 222 10.33 1.44 5.67
CA ILE A 222 8.96 0.95 5.64
C ILE A 222 8.07 2.07 5.10
N VAL A 223 7.35 1.78 4.01
CA VAL A 223 6.37 2.70 3.43
C VAL A 223 4.99 2.08 3.57
N ALA A 224 4.15 2.70 4.38
CA ALA A 224 2.84 2.18 4.76
C ALA A 224 1.76 3.24 4.49
N ALA A 225 1.28 3.28 3.25
CA ALA A 225 0.13 4.09 2.87
C ALA A 225 -1.15 3.47 3.43
N ALA A 226 -1.98 4.26 4.12
CA ALA A 226 -3.14 3.79 4.85
C ALA A 226 -4.42 4.52 4.47
N GLN A 227 -5.51 3.75 4.34
CA GLN A 227 -6.87 4.26 4.26
C GLN A 227 -7.25 4.98 5.57
N VAL A 228 -8.00 6.07 5.48
CA VAL A 228 -8.41 6.90 6.63
C VAL A 228 -9.91 7.21 6.61
N GLY A 229 -10.50 7.26 7.80
CA GLY A 229 -11.87 7.70 7.97
C GLY A 229 -12.91 6.62 7.71
N ARG A 230 -14.16 7.05 7.69
CA ARG A 230 -15.33 6.17 7.56
C ARG A 230 -15.65 5.89 6.09
N HIS A 231 -15.59 4.62 5.70
CA HIS A 231 -15.89 4.18 4.33
C HIS A 231 -17.37 3.89 4.10
N ASN A 232 -18.04 3.37 5.14
CA ASN A 232 -19.46 3.06 5.14
C ASN A 232 -19.94 2.90 6.59
N GLU A 233 -21.21 2.56 6.82
CA GLU A 233 -21.77 2.39 8.16
C GLU A 233 -21.03 1.36 9.04
N LYS A 234 -20.40 0.34 8.40
CA LYS A 234 -19.74 -0.78 9.09
C LYS A 234 -18.22 -0.67 9.14
N ARG A 235 -17.60 0.16 8.29
CA ARG A 235 -16.16 0.18 8.08
C ARG A 235 -15.57 1.57 8.22
N ALA A 236 -14.57 1.68 9.08
CA ALA A 236 -13.68 2.83 9.16
C ALA A 236 -12.23 2.37 9.26
N SER A 237 -11.30 3.15 8.76
CA SER A 237 -9.86 2.87 8.81
C SER A 237 -9.12 3.92 9.60
N TRP A 238 -8.06 3.48 10.28
CA TRP A 238 -7.28 4.25 11.25
C TRP A 238 -6.54 5.45 10.65
N GLY A 239 -6.08 5.32 9.40
CA GLY A 239 -5.24 6.36 8.80
C GLY A 239 -3.79 6.30 9.25
N GLN A 240 -3.19 7.49 9.40
CA GLN A 240 -1.80 7.67 9.79
C GLN A 240 -0.84 6.92 8.84
N SER A 241 -0.90 7.21 7.53
CA SER A 241 0.14 6.74 6.61
C SER A 241 1.51 7.09 7.17
N LEU A 242 2.43 6.12 7.19
CA LEU A 242 3.74 6.25 7.81
C LEU A 242 4.86 5.92 6.84
N VAL A 243 5.97 6.65 6.98
CA VAL A 243 7.28 6.21 6.49
C VAL A 243 8.23 6.13 7.68
N VAL A 244 8.89 4.99 7.81
CA VAL A 244 9.87 4.72 8.88
C VAL A 244 11.22 4.43 8.24
N ASP A 245 12.28 5.04 8.73
CA ASP A 245 13.64 4.80 8.26
C ASP A 245 14.23 3.48 8.81
N PRO A 246 15.37 3.00 8.30
CA PRO A 246 15.98 1.75 8.74
C PRO A 246 16.41 1.72 10.23
N TRP A 247 16.49 2.88 10.89
CA TRP A 247 16.78 3.00 12.31
C TRP A 247 15.53 2.93 13.20
N GLY A 248 14.32 2.92 12.59
CA GLY A 248 13.05 2.90 13.29
C GLY A 248 12.48 4.28 13.63
N LYS A 249 13.05 5.36 13.06
CA LYS A 249 12.52 6.72 13.21
C LYS A 249 11.35 6.93 12.21
N VAL A 250 10.25 7.43 12.71
CA VAL A 250 9.16 7.91 11.85
C VAL A 250 9.60 9.20 11.16
N VAL A 251 9.79 9.15 9.85
CA VAL A 251 10.24 10.29 9.03
C VAL A 251 9.10 10.98 8.31
N LEU A 252 7.95 10.31 8.19
CA LEU A 252 6.70 10.89 7.73
C LEU A 252 5.53 10.25 8.49
N LYS A 253 4.59 11.06 8.94
CA LYS A 253 3.32 10.62 9.51
C LYS A 253 2.21 11.56 9.05
N LEU A 254 1.22 11.02 8.36
CA LEU A 254 0.04 11.75 7.95
C LEU A 254 -1.04 11.66 9.02
N LYS A 255 -2.07 12.49 8.88
CA LYS A 255 -3.22 12.54 9.77
C LYS A 255 -3.99 11.22 9.80
N GLY A 256 -4.78 11.03 10.82
CA GLY A 256 -5.60 9.85 11.05
C GLY A 256 -7.06 10.19 11.27
N VAL A 257 -7.65 9.49 12.22
CA VAL A 257 -9.03 9.70 12.65
C VAL A 257 -9.11 10.44 13.98
N LYS A 258 -10.22 11.14 14.18
CA LYS A 258 -10.57 11.77 15.44
C LYS A 258 -10.85 10.73 16.51
N THR A 259 -10.61 11.10 17.76
CA THR A 259 -11.04 10.32 18.92
C THR A 259 -12.56 10.41 19.10
N GLU A 260 -13.13 11.58 18.84
CA GLU A 260 -14.57 11.87 18.92
C GLU A 260 -15.01 12.76 17.74
N PRO A 261 -16.00 12.37 16.93
CA PRO A 261 -16.60 11.02 16.88
C PRO A 261 -15.63 9.96 16.33
N GLU A 262 -15.66 8.78 16.92
CA GLU A 262 -14.73 7.71 16.57
C GLU A 262 -14.84 7.32 15.08
N GLY A 263 -13.70 7.28 14.42
CA GLY A 263 -13.59 6.84 13.02
C GLY A 263 -13.89 7.92 11.98
N GLU A 264 -14.21 9.14 12.36
CA GLU A 264 -14.20 10.27 11.43
C GLU A 264 -12.78 10.71 11.15
N ALA A 265 -12.50 11.07 9.89
CA ALA A 265 -11.20 11.61 9.52
C ALA A 265 -10.93 12.95 10.21
N GLU A 266 -9.69 13.18 10.63
CA GLU A 266 -9.23 14.51 11.03
C GLU A 266 -9.39 15.48 9.86
N GLU A 267 -9.54 16.77 10.16
CA GLU A 267 -9.67 17.79 9.11
C GLU A 267 -8.45 17.80 8.18
N GLY A 268 -8.71 17.62 6.88
CA GLY A 268 -7.68 17.53 5.86
C GLY A 268 -6.87 16.20 5.83
N ALA A 269 -7.32 15.17 6.53
CA ALA A 269 -6.73 13.84 6.46
C ALA A 269 -7.09 13.13 5.13
N GLU A 270 -8.31 13.37 4.64
CA GLU A 270 -8.75 12.82 3.37
C GLU A 270 -7.98 13.47 2.22
N GLY A 271 -7.30 12.65 1.42
CA GLY A 271 -6.49 13.13 0.31
C GLY A 271 -5.17 13.82 0.70
N GLU A 272 -4.73 13.72 1.95
CA GLU A 272 -3.45 14.26 2.39
C GLU A 272 -2.27 13.57 1.68
N ILE A 273 -1.30 14.37 1.24
CA ILE A 273 -0.08 13.89 0.59
C ILE A 273 1.14 14.30 1.43
N GLY A 274 2.04 13.36 1.64
CA GLY A 274 3.34 13.64 2.26
C GLY A 274 4.49 13.25 1.36
N PHE A 275 5.62 13.93 1.50
CA PHE A 275 6.83 13.71 0.73
C PHE A 275 7.97 13.31 1.65
N VAL A 276 8.75 12.32 1.21
CA VAL A 276 9.95 11.90 1.91
C VAL A 276 11.05 11.55 0.92
N ASN A 277 12.28 11.89 1.23
CA ASN A 277 13.44 11.43 0.50
C ASN A 277 13.92 10.10 1.09
N ILE A 278 14.10 9.09 0.25
CA ILE A 278 14.71 7.82 0.62
C ILE A 278 16.23 7.97 0.46
N ASP A 279 16.96 7.81 1.55
CA ASP A 279 18.43 7.87 1.58
C ASP A 279 18.98 6.44 1.64
N LEU A 280 19.40 5.94 0.48
CA LEU A 280 19.96 4.60 0.37
C LEU A 280 21.39 4.50 0.95
N GLU A 281 22.13 5.60 1.04
CA GLU A 281 23.43 5.62 1.67
C GLU A 281 23.31 5.46 3.19
N ASP A 282 22.31 6.11 3.79
CA ASP A 282 21.99 5.94 5.21
C ASP A 282 21.54 4.50 5.52
N LEU A 283 20.72 3.91 4.65
CA LEU A 283 20.31 2.51 4.76
C LEU A 283 21.54 1.58 4.76
N GLU A 284 22.43 1.75 3.81
CA GLU A 284 23.64 0.91 3.72
C GLU A 284 24.61 1.18 4.90
N ARG A 285 24.66 2.40 5.41
CA ARG A 285 25.39 2.74 6.62
C ARG A 285 24.85 1.97 7.82
N VAL A 286 23.53 1.97 8.05
CA VAL A 286 22.89 1.24 9.14
C VAL A 286 23.20 -0.27 9.05
N ARG A 287 23.09 -0.86 7.87
CA ARG A 287 23.39 -2.28 7.65
C ARG A 287 24.85 -2.63 7.90
N ARG A 288 25.76 -1.73 7.58
CA ARG A 288 27.21 -1.91 7.78
C ARG A 288 27.62 -1.73 9.24
N GLU A 289 27.09 -0.72 9.93
CA GLU A 289 27.43 -0.39 11.30
C GLU A 289 26.80 -1.35 12.33
N MET A 290 25.63 -1.90 12.01
CA MET A 290 24.94 -2.86 12.88
C MET A 290 24.50 -4.10 12.07
N PRO A 291 25.44 -4.96 11.65
CA PRO A 291 25.11 -6.11 10.82
C PRO A 291 24.29 -7.14 11.60
N LEU A 292 23.07 -7.42 11.16
CA LEU A 292 22.19 -8.43 11.74
C LEU A 292 22.52 -9.80 11.13
N GLN A 293 23.40 -10.55 11.76
CA GLN A 293 23.74 -11.89 11.32
C GLN A 293 22.79 -12.92 11.95
N ARG A 294 21.94 -13.53 11.11
CA ARG A 294 21.06 -14.61 11.54
C ARG A 294 21.86 -15.90 11.72
N ARG A 295 21.81 -16.44 12.92
CA ARG A 295 22.30 -17.80 13.18
C ARG A 295 21.16 -18.78 12.83
N LYS A 296 21.53 -19.90 12.15
CA LYS A 296 20.62 -21.01 11.85
C LYS A 296 20.36 -21.83 13.11
#